data_55a23ed2b9f769b2d720d06c2ce17cb3
#
_entry.id   55a23ed2b9f769b2d720d06c2ce17cb3
#
_cell.length_a   1.000
_cell.length_b   1.000
_cell.length_c   1.000
_cell.angle_alpha   90.00
_cell.angle_beta   90.00
_cell.angle_gamma   90.00
#
_symmetry.space_group_name_H-M   'P 1'
#
loop_
_entity.id
_entity.type
_entity.pdbx_description
1 polymer ?
#
loop_
_entity_poly.entity_id
_entity_poly.type
_entity_poly.pdbx_seq_one_letter_code
_entity_poly.pdbx_strand_id
1 'polypeptide(L)'
;MKKVLKKIHLWLSVPTGIVITLVCFSGAMLAFEKEITEAIKPELYFVKDAKGEPIPMQQLMEKVEETLPDSVSISGVTVFADSTRTYQVSLTKPRRAFIYVNQYTGEVTGRSERLPFFNTMFHLHRWLLGSSSSVGKPVSYTHLTLPTICSV
;
A
#
# COMPACT_ATOMS: atom_id res chain seq x y z
N MET A 1 -14.71 9.72 47.22
CA MET A 1 -13.54 9.82 46.33
C MET A 1 -13.40 8.58 45.41
N LYS A 2 -13.29 7.33 45.91
CA LYS A 2 -13.09 6.12 45.11
C LYS A 2 -14.17 5.90 43.98
N LYS A 3 -15.45 6.20 44.23
CA LYS A 3 -16.55 6.06 43.24
C LYS A 3 -16.43 7.07 42.10
N VAL A 4 -15.98 8.30 42.40
CA VAL A 4 -15.79 9.35 41.40
C VAL A 4 -14.60 9.01 40.49
N LEU A 5 -13.49 8.57 41.08
CA LEU A 5 -12.31 8.15 40.34
C LEU A 5 -12.61 6.99 39.36
N LYS A 6 -13.40 6.00 39.81
CA LYS A 6 -13.86 4.89 38.94
C LYS A 6 -14.72 5.37 37.77
N LYS A 7 -15.63 6.32 37.99
CA LYS A 7 -16.43 6.90 36.92
C LYS A 7 -15.59 7.66 35.91
N ILE A 8 -14.67 8.52 36.39
CA ILE A 8 -13.77 9.26 35.51
C ILE A 8 -12.92 8.30 34.68
N HIS A 9 -12.33 7.29 35.32
CA HIS A 9 -11.54 6.29 34.63
C HIS A 9 -12.35 5.55 33.56
N LEU A 10 -13.56 5.11 33.88
CA LEU A 10 -14.44 4.42 32.91
C LEU A 10 -14.79 5.30 31.72
N TRP A 11 -15.17 6.56 31.98
CA TRP A 11 -15.54 7.50 30.93
C TRP A 11 -14.37 7.91 30.03
N LEU A 12 -13.16 7.88 30.54
CA LEU A 12 -11.96 8.16 29.77
C LEU A 12 -11.45 6.93 29.03
N SER A 13 -11.48 5.76 29.67
CA SER A 13 -10.93 4.52 29.08
C SER A 13 -11.76 3.98 27.93
N VAL A 14 -13.10 4.11 27.97
CA VAL A 14 -13.97 3.61 26.89
C VAL A 14 -13.70 4.31 25.56
N PRO A 15 -13.77 5.65 25.42
CA PRO A 15 -13.47 6.30 24.15
C PRO A 15 -12.01 6.09 23.70
N THR A 16 -11.06 6.12 24.63
CA THR A 16 -9.65 5.85 24.32
C THR A 16 -9.46 4.42 23.82
N GLY A 17 -10.12 3.45 24.43
CA GLY A 17 -10.09 2.04 23.99
C GLY A 17 -10.65 1.87 22.57
N ILE A 18 -11.74 2.54 22.25
CA ILE A 18 -12.33 2.51 20.90
C ILE A 18 -11.33 3.06 19.87
N VAL A 19 -10.72 4.23 20.16
CA VAL A 19 -9.72 4.84 19.27
C VAL A 19 -8.53 3.91 19.05
N ILE A 20 -7.97 3.36 20.11
CA ILE A 20 -6.83 2.42 20.02
C ILE A 20 -7.21 1.20 19.19
N THR A 21 -8.38 0.61 19.42
CA THR A 21 -8.86 -0.55 18.69
C THR A 21 -8.98 -0.25 17.19
N LEU A 22 -9.55 0.89 16.81
CA LEU A 22 -9.66 1.30 15.40
C LEU A 22 -8.30 1.51 14.74
N VAL A 23 -7.37 2.14 15.44
CA VAL A 23 -6.00 2.36 14.93
C VAL A 23 -5.26 1.03 14.78
N CYS A 24 -5.33 0.14 15.77
CA CYS A 24 -4.70 -1.17 15.69
C CYS A 24 -5.31 -2.03 14.59
N PHE A 25 -6.63 -2.05 14.45
CA PHE A 25 -7.32 -2.79 13.40
C PHE A 25 -6.94 -2.29 12.00
N SER A 26 -6.98 -0.98 11.79
CA SER A 26 -6.58 -0.39 10.50
C SER A 26 -5.12 -0.62 10.18
N GLY A 27 -4.23 -0.57 11.17
CA GLY A 27 -2.81 -0.90 11.00
C GLY A 27 -2.59 -2.37 10.62
N ALA A 28 -3.30 -3.29 11.26
CA ALA A 28 -3.25 -4.72 10.90
C ALA A 28 -3.72 -4.96 9.47
N MET A 29 -4.84 -4.33 9.05
CA MET A 29 -5.31 -4.43 7.66
C MET A 29 -4.28 -3.90 6.65
N LEU A 30 -3.60 -2.81 6.96
CA LEU A 30 -2.55 -2.26 6.09
C LEU A 30 -1.30 -3.14 6.03
N ALA A 31 -0.97 -3.85 7.11
CA ALA A 31 0.15 -4.78 7.12
C ALA A 31 -0.06 -5.95 6.13
N PHE A 32 -1.30 -6.40 5.98
CA PHE A 32 -1.68 -7.48 5.04
C PHE A 32 -2.19 -6.96 3.68
N GLU A 33 -2.03 -5.66 3.38
CA GLU A 33 -2.51 -5.04 2.14
C GLU A 33 -1.99 -5.78 0.90
N LYS A 34 -0.71 -6.15 0.89
CA LYS A 34 -0.07 -6.81 -0.24
C LYS A 34 -0.65 -8.22 -0.46
N GLU A 35 -0.69 -9.02 0.58
CA GLU A 35 -1.16 -10.40 0.52
C GLU A 35 -2.64 -10.47 0.11
N ILE A 36 -3.45 -9.59 0.66
CA ILE A 36 -4.88 -9.51 0.32
C ILE A 36 -5.07 -9.06 -1.14
N THR A 37 -4.28 -8.08 -1.60
CA THR A 37 -4.38 -7.58 -2.97
C THR A 37 -3.91 -8.63 -3.97
N GLU A 38 -2.85 -9.37 -3.67
CA GLU A 38 -2.36 -10.49 -4.50
C GLU A 38 -3.40 -11.62 -4.56
N ALA A 39 -4.10 -11.92 -3.47
CA ALA A 39 -5.15 -12.93 -3.43
C ALA A 39 -6.41 -12.51 -4.22
N ILE A 40 -6.76 -11.23 -4.22
CA ILE A 40 -7.94 -10.72 -4.94
C ILE A 40 -7.68 -10.61 -6.45
N LYS A 41 -6.46 -10.24 -6.86
CA LYS A 41 -6.07 -10.01 -8.25
C LYS A 41 -4.80 -10.79 -8.63
N PRO A 42 -4.82 -12.13 -8.56
CA PRO A 42 -3.62 -12.94 -8.84
C PRO A 42 -3.13 -12.76 -10.28
N GLU A 43 -4.00 -12.48 -11.22
CA GLU A 43 -3.69 -12.26 -12.63
C GLU A 43 -2.81 -11.03 -12.91
N LEU A 44 -2.77 -10.05 -12.00
CA LEU A 44 -1.86 -8.90 -12.11
C LEU A 44 -0.44 -9.27 -11.68
N TYR A 45 -0.31 -10.13 -10.68
CA TYR A 45 0.95 -10.42 -10.02
C TYR A 45 1.66 -11.67 -10.56
N PHE A 46 0.90 -12.59 -11.16
CA PHE A 46 1.42 -13.86 -11.64
C PHE A 46 1.15 -14.05 -13.13
N VAL A 47 2.16 -14.56 -13.83
CA VAL A 47 2.07 -14.89 -15.26
C VAL A 47 1.48 -16.29 -15.38
N LYS A 48 0.45 -16.45 -16.21
CA LYS A 48 -0.21 -17.75 -16.45
C LYS A 48 0.69 -18.74 -17.23
N ASP A 49 1.53 -18.22 -18.13
CA ASP A 49 2.43 -19.01 -18.98
C ASP A 49 3.87 -18.51 -18.82
N ALA A 50 4.53 -18.95 -17.77
CA ALA A 50 5.95 -18.69 -17.55
C ALA A 50 6.80 -19.63 -18.42
N LYS A 51 6.72 -19.51 -19.76
CA LYS A 51 7.48 -20.33 -20.70
C LYS A 51 8.33 -19.44 -21.61
N GLY A 52 9.62 -19.70 -21.63
CA GLY A 52 10.58 -19.00 -22.48
C GLY A 52 11.65 -18.22 -21.72
N GLU A 53 12.50 -17.54 -22.46
CA GLU A 53 13.45 -16.59 -21.89
C GLU A 53 12.80 -15.23 -21.73
N PRO A 54 13.06 -14.52 -20.63
CA PRO A 54 12.53 -13.17 -20.43
C PRO A 54 13.08 -12.22 -21.49
N ILE A 55 12.24 -11.32 -21.99
CA ILE A 55 12.65 -10.28 -22.96
C ILE A 55 13.72 -9.39 -22.30
N PRO A 56 14.76 -8.98 -23.05
CA PRO A 56 15.74 -8.04 -22.55
C PRO A 56 15.09 -6.76 -22.00
N MET A 57 15.55 -6.31 -20.85
CA MET A 57 14.96 -5.19 -20.11
C MET A 57 14.76 -3.93 -20.97
N GLN A 58 15.73 -3.63 -21.87
CA GLN A 58 15.65 -2.50 -22.77
C GLN A 58 14.42 -2.56 -23.70
N GLN A 59 14.19 -3.70 -24.34
CA GLN A 59 13.06 -3.90 -25.24
C GLN A 59 11.73 -3.89 -24.49
N LEU A 60 11.73 -4.39 -23.25
CA LEU A 60 10.56 -4.36 -22.39
C LEU A 60 10.19 -2.91 -22.02
N MET A 61 11.20 -2.08 -21.71
CA MET A 61 11.01 -0.68 -21.37
C MET A 61 10.46 0.13 -22.55
N GLU A 62 11.01 -0.07 -23.77
CA GLU A 62 10.52 0.56 -25.00
C GLU A 62 9.05 0.24 -25.25
N LYS A 63 8.67 -1.04 -25.14
CA LYS A 63 7.26 -1.45 -25.31
C LYS A 63 6.32 -0.84 -24.28
N VAL A 64 6.79 -0.72 -23.03
CA VAL A 64 5.98 -0.10 -21.98
C VAL A 64 5.85 1.40 -22.20
N GLU A 65 6.92 2.07 -22.62
CA GLU A 65 6.89 3.51 -22.96
C GLU A 65 5.94 3.81 -24.10
N GLU A 66 5.90 2.98 -25.15
CA GLU A 66 4.94 3.12 -26.26
C GLU A 66 3.46 3.02 -25.81
N THR A 67 3.21 2.28 -24.74
CA THR A 67 1.86 2.11 -24.19
C THR A 67 1.45 3.24 -23.25
N LEU A 68 2.41 4.05 -22.81
CA LEU A 68 2.19 5.13 -21.86
C LEU A 68 1.90 6.46 -22.58
N PRO A 69 1.02 7.32 -22.03
CA PRO A 69 0.87 8.67 -22.53
C PRO A 69 2.16 9.52 -22.27
N ASP A 70 2.49 10.43 -23.16
CA ASP A 70 3.70 11.27 -23.15
C ASP A 70 3.96 12.03 -21.83
N SER A 71 2.94 12.18 -21.00
CA SER A 71 3.01 12.87 -19.70
C SER A 71 3.47 11.98 -18.53
N VAL A 72 3.69 10.68 -18.78
CA VAL A 72 4.02 9.69 -17.74
C VAL A 72 5.33 9.02 -18.08
N SER A 73 6.32 9.18 -17.21
CA SER A 73 7.63 8.52 -17.36
C SER A 73 7.80 7.39 -16.35
N ILE A 74 8.62 6.43 -16.73
CA ILE A 74 9.01 5.33 -15.86
C ILE A 74 9.99 5.85 -14.81
N SER A 75 9.73 5.55 -13.55
CA SER A 75 10.58 5.93 -12.41
C SER A 75 11.52 4.79 -11.99
N GLY A 76 11.14 3.55 -12.23
CA GLY A 76 11.95 2.38 -11.90
C GLY A 76 11.24 1.08 -12.22
N VAL A 77 12.00 0.01 -12.28
CA VAL A 77 11.49 -1.35 -12.49
C VAL A 77 11.93 -2.23 -11.33
N THR A 78 11.00 -2.96 -10.76
CA THR A 78 11.28 -3.97 -9.72
C THR A 78 11.17 -5.35 -10.36
N VAL A 79 12.27 -6.07 -10.34
CA VAL A 79 12.36 -7.46 -10.79
C VAL A 79 12.30 -8.37 -9.59
N PHE A 80 11.42 -9.36 -9.65
CA PHE A 80 11.31 -10.39 -8.60
C PHE A 80 12.17 -11.60 -8.94
N ALA A 81 12.71 -12.25 -7.93
CA ALA A 81 13.48 -13.49 -8.10
C ALA A 81 12.61 -14.67 -8.59
N ASP A 82 11.30 -14.59 -8.36
CA ASP A 82 10.34 -15.59 -8.79
C ASP A 82 9.96 -15.34 -10.26
N SER A 83 10.30 -16.29 -11.14
CA SER A 83 10.03 -16.23 -12.58
C SER A 83 8.54 -16.28 -12.95
N THR A 84 7.68 -16.63 -12.01
CA THR A 84 6.22 -16.63 -12.21
C THR A 84 5.60 -15.27 -11.95
N ARG A 85 6.34 -14.32 -11.37
CA ARG A 85 5.87 -12.98 -11.04
C ARG A 85 6.09 -12.01 -12.20
N THR A 86 5.10 -11.17 -12.44
CA THR A 86 5.21 -10.04 -13.39
C THR A 86 6.22 -9.00 -12.88
N TYR A 87 6.87 -8.30 -13.80
CA TYR A 87 7.71 -7.15 -13.44
C TYR A 87 6.84 -5.96 -13.06
N GLN A 88 7.25 -5.28 -12.00
CA GLN A 88 6.55 -4.10 -11.52
C GLN A 88 7.27 -2.84 -11.97
N VAL A 89 6.62 -2.07 -12.83
CA VAL A 89 7.12 -0.80 -13.35
C VAL A 89 6.48 0.34 -12.58
N SER A 90 7.31 1.14 -11.92
CA SER A 90 6.88 2.31 -11.16
C SER A 90 6.76 3.52 -12.07
N LEU A 91 5.65 4.25 -11.97
CA LEU A 91 5.38 5.45 -12.75
C LEU A 91 5.63 6.73 -11.94
N THR A 92 6.04 7.77 -12.63
CA THR A 92 6.22 9.11 -12.05
C THR A 92 4.88 9.76 -11.69
N LYS A 93 3.86 9.53 -12.52
CA LYS A 93 2.49 10.05 -12.33
C LYS A 93 1.45 9.00 -12.76
N PRO A 94 0.36 8.84 -12.00
CA PRO A 94 0.12 9.36 -10.65
C PRO A 94 1.03 8.69 -9.61
N ARG A 95 1.32 9.42 -8.55
CA ARG A 95 2.22 8.97 -7.47
C ARG A 95 1.75 7.63 -6.91
N ARG A 96 2.64 6.63 -6.87
CA ARG A 96 2.38 5.24 -6.43
C ARG A 96 1.49 4.42 -7.37
N ALA A 97 1.39 4.78 -8.64
CA ALA A 97 0.85 3.88 -9.64
C ALA A 97 1.96 2.93 -10.11
N PHE A 98 1.60 1.67 -10.20
CA PHE A 98 2.44 0.61 -10.72
C PHE A 98 1.75 -0.03 -11.90
N ILE A 99 2.55 -0.38 -12.91
CA ILE A 99 2.12 -1.21 -14.03
C ILE A 99 2.79 -2.57 -13.87
N TYR A 100 2.03 -3.61 -14.06
CA TYR A 100 2.53 -4.97 -14.08
C TYR A 100 2.70 -5.41 -15.52
N VAL A 101 3.89 -5.91 -15.85
CA VAL A 101 4.27 -6.30 -17.21
C VAL A 101 4.70 -7.75 -17.21
N ASN A 102 4.17 -8.51 -18.15
CA ASN A 102 4.60 -9.86 -18.39
C ASN A 102 6.01 -9.84 -18.99
N GLN A 103 6.97 -10.42 -18.30
CA GLN A 103 8.38 -10.46 -18.71
C GLN A 103 8.66 -11.30 -19.97
N TYR A 104 7.74 -12.16 -20.36
CA TYR A 104 7.89 -13.04 -21.52
C TYR A 104 7.25 -12.48 -22.80
N THR A 105 6.14 -11.79 -22.69
CA THR A 105 5.41 -11.21 -23.83
C THR A 105 5.65 -9.70 -23.99
N GLY A 106 6.02 -9.01 -22.91
CA GLY A 106 6.11 -7.56 -22.86
C GLY A 106 4.75 -6.87 -22.78
N GLU A 107 3.68 -7.65 -22.61
CA GLU A 107 2.33 -7.08 -22.48
C GLU A 107 2.08 -6.53 -21.09
N VAL A 108 1.41 -5.39 -21.03
CA VAL A 108 0.94 -4.79 -19.78
C VAL A 108 -0.23 -5.62 -19.25
N THR A 109 0.01 -6.39 -18.20
CA THR A 109 -1.02 -7.21 -17.55
C THR A 109 -2.09 -6.36 -16.89
N GLY A 110 -1.70 -5.19 -16.37
CA GLY A 110 -2.62 -4.22 -15.81
C GLY A 110 -1.93 -3.17 -14.96
N ARG A 111 -2.76 -2.23 -14.49
CA ARG A 111 -2.33 -1.15 -13.61
C ARG A 111 -2.82 -1.44 -12.19
N SER A 112 -1.93 -1.38 -11.22
CA SER A 112 -2.32 -1.45 -9.83
C SER A 112 -2.63 -0.06 -9.32
N GLU A 113 -3.88 0.12 -8.95
CA GLU A 113 -4.31 1.23 -8.11
C GLU A 113 -4.65 0.66 -6.73
N ARG A 114 -4.31 1.42 -5.72
CA ARG A 114 -4.63 1.03 -4.35
C ARG A 114 -6.13 0.83 -4.21
N LEU A 115 -6.56 -0.31 -3.71
CA LEU A 115 -7.98 -0.60 -3.48
C LEU A 115 -8.61 0.47 -2.58
N PRO A 116 -9.82 0.94 -2.88
CA PRO A 116 -10.51 1.97 -2.07
C PRO A 116 -10.61 1.61 -0.59
N PHE A 117 -10.76 0.31 -0.29
CA PHE A 117 -10.75 -0.20 1.07
C PHE A 117 -9.45 0.15 1.81
N PHE A 118 -8.29 -0.15 1.23
CA PHE A 118 -7.00 0.16 1.85
C PHE A 118 -6.71 1.64 1.92
N ASN A 119 -7.23 2.41 0.98
CA ASN A 119 -7.17 3.87 1.07
C ASN A 119 -7.95 4.37 2.29
N THR A 120 -9.14 3.83 2.55
CA THR A 120 -9.94 4.14 3.75
C THR A 120 -9.22 3.69 5.03
N MET A 121 -8.64 2.49 5.04
CA MET A 121 -7.85 1.99 6.19
C MET A 121 -6.63 2.89 6.46
N PHE A 122 -5.96 3.37 5.40
CA PHE A 122 -4.86 4.31 5.53
C PHE A 122 -5.29 5.66 6.14
N HIS A 123 -6.41 6.20 5.69
CA HIS A 123 -6.98 7.42 6.26
C HIS A 123 -7.44 7.23 7.70
N LEU A 124 -8.05 6.08 8.01
CA LEU A 124 -8.45 5.73 9.37
C LEU A 124 -7.22 5.61 10.28
N HIS A 125 -6.18 4.91 9.86
CA HIS A 125 -4.97 4.70 10.64
C HIS A 125 -4.19 6.00 10.88
N ARG A 126 -4.07 6.83 9.84
CA ARG A 126 -3.22 8.01 9.90
C ARG A 126 -3.94 9.27 10.40
N TRP A 127 -5.24 9.39 10.12
CA TRP A 127 -5.99 10.62 10.32
C TRP A 127 -7.28 10.44 11.14
N LEU A 128 -7.59 9.21 11.59
CA LEU A 128 -8.89 8.87 12.16
C LEU A 128 -10.05 9.39 11.30
N LEU A 129 -9.95 9.17 9.96
CA LEU A 129 -10.89 9.66 8.95
C LEU A 129 -10.96 11.20 8.81
N GLY A 130 -10.09 11.92 9.50
CA GLY A 130 -10.00 13.38 9.40
C GLY A 130 -9.07 13.86 8.29
N SER A 131 -9.08 15.17 8.06
CA SER A 131 -8.11 15.87 7.21
C SER A 131 -6.74 15.94 7.88
N SER A 132 -5.70 16.33 7.12
CA SER A 132 -4.33 16.49 7.62
C SER A 132 -4.19 17.47 8.81
N SER A 133 -5.19 18.30 9.04
CA SER A 133 -5.30 19.22 10.19
C SER A 133 -6.22 18.71 11.31
N SER A 134 -6.75 17.49 11.18
CA SER A 134 -7.67 16.89 12.15
C SER A 134 -6.96 16.46 13.44
N VAL A 135 -7.72 16.40 14.51
CA VAL A 135 -7.29 15.96 15.86
C VAL A 135 -6.68 14.56 15.87
N GLY A 136 -7.05 13.70 14.92
CA GLY A 136 -6.49 12.35 14.77
C GLY A 136 -5.02 12.31 14.39
N LYS A 137 -4.46 13.38 13.83
CA LYS A 137 -3.06 13.46 13.41
C LYS A 137 -2.05 13.28 14.55
N PRO A 138 -2.17 13.93 15.71
CA PRO A 138 -1.24 13.76 16.81
C PRO A 138 -1.23 12.32 17.35
N VAL A 139 -2.39 11.68 17.44
CA VAL A 139 -2.52 10.30 17.94
C VAL A 139 -1.81 9.31 17.02
N SER A 140 -1.96 9.50 15.72
CA SER A 140 -1.33 8.64 14.71
C SER A 140 0.19 8.85 14.62
N TYR A 141 0.66 10.09 14.81
CA TYR A 141 2.09 10.42 14.78
C TYR A 141 2.86 9.79 15.93
N THR A 142 2.33 9.82 17.14
CA THR A 142 2.99 9.22 18.31
C THR A 142 3.15 7.71 18.15
N HIS A 143 2.22 7.05 17.46
CA HIS A 143 2.29 5.61 17.19
C HIS A 143 3.31 5.25 16.08
N LEU A 144 3.46 6.10 15.06
CA LEU A 144 4.32 5.85 13.90
C LEU A 144 5.77 6.31 14.09
N THR A 145 6.04 7.30 14.95
CA THR A 145 7.39 7.86 15.11
C THR A 145 8.20 7.22 16.22
N LEU A 146 7.56 6.61 17.22
CA LEU A 146 8.26 5.93 18.30
C LEU A 146 9.22 4.81 17.84
N PRO A 147 8.88 3.98 16.82
CA PRO A 147 9.80 2.95 16.35
C PRO A 147 11.01 3.49 15.57
N THR A 148 10.89 4.67 14.97
CA THR A 148 11.98 5.27 14.17
C THR A 148 13.03 5.99 15.02
N ILE A 149 12.71 6.38 16.23
CA ILE A 149 13.66 7.02 17.16
C ILE A 149 14.60 6.01 17.83
N CYS A 150 14.19 4.73 17.89
CA CYS A 150 15.01 3.66 18.48
C CYS A 150 15.99 3.00 17.49
N SER A 151 16.13 3.49 16.27
CA SER A 151 17.01 2.93 15.24
C SER A 151 18.18 3.86 14.86
N VAL A 152 18.75 4.54 15.85
CA VAL A 152 20.04 5.26 15.73
C VAL A 152 21.07 4.56 16.59
#